data_0723d20bb486ff94b165c7b6c2bdf5cd
#
_entry.id   0723d20bb486ff94b165c7b6c2bdf5cd
#
_cell.length_a   1.000
_cell.length_b   1.000
_cell.length_c   1.000
_cell.angle_alpha   90.00
_cell.angle_beta   90.00
_cell.angle_gamma   90.00
#
_symmetry.space_group_name_H-M   'P 1'
#
loop_
_entity.id
_entity.type
_entity.pdbx_description
1 polymer ?
#
loop_
_entity_poly.entity_id
_entity_poly.type
_entity_poly.pdbx_seq_one_letter_code
_entity_poly.pdbx_strand_id
1 'polypeptide(L)'
;MPARRCAISPACRGGRASVWWPXLLTLDGEPVLICPMFEEGSLDAVLKIPVTKYLWEEHDDPYALVVQAMDERHAHALALDPGIAFAVHTGLRAHLGKAIRDAGAIIDGCRMCKSPAELALMQQACDMTLLVQRLAAGIAHEGIGTDELVRFIDQAHRALGADNGSTFCIVQYGHATAFPHGIPGVQHLREGELVLIDTGCTVQGYHSDITRTWIYGAANDAQQRIWDLEQAAQAAAFAAIRPGVACEAVDQAARKVLEAAGLGPDYRLPGLPHRTGHGCGLAIHEAPYLVRGNALPLQPGMCASNEPMIVVPEQFGVRLEDHFHVTDDGAQWFTPPSVAIDQPFA
;
A
#
# COMPACT_ATOMS: atom_id res chain seq x y z
N MET A 1 25.89 -14.94 -3.25
CA MET A 1 24.93 -16.03 -3.08
C MET A 1 23.55 -15.41 -3.20
N PRO A 2 22.63 -15.98 -4.00
CA PRO A 2 21.29 -15.41 -4.08
C PRO A 2 20.62 -15.55 -2.72
N ALA A 3 20.13 -14.45 -2.18
CA ALA A 3 19.36 -14.45 -0.95
C ALA A 3 18.17 -15.39 -1.13
N ARG A 4 18.08 -16.42 -0.32
CA ARG A 4 16.88 -17.27 -0.31
C ARG A 4 15.74 -16.40 0.20
N ARG A 5 14.85 -16.06 -0.70
CA ARG A 5 13.68 -15.23 -0.38
C ARG A 5 12.79 -15.99 0.59
N CYS A 6 12.53 -15.40 1.74
CA CYS A 6 11.47 -15.87 2.62
C CYS A 6 10.16 -15.58 1.90
N ALA A 7 9.51 -16.63 1.41
CA ALA A 7 8.12 -16.51 1.01
C ALA A 7 7.32 -16.40 2.30
N ILE A 8 7.03 -15.17 2.71
CA ILE A 8 6.02 -14.95 3.74
C ILE A 8 4.72 -15.18 3.00
N SER A 9 4.26 -16.42 3.00
CA SER A 9 2.98 -16.75 2.43
C SER A 9 1.91 -15.97 3.20
N PRO A 10 1.02 -15.23 2.51
CA PRO A 10 -0.20 -14.75 3.15
C PRO A 10 -1.14 -15.93 3.37
N ALA A 11 -0.67 -16.93 4.10
CA ALA A 11 -1.46 -18.12 4.39
C ALA A 11 -2.64 -17.82 5.31
N CYS A 12 -2.79 -16.56 5.71
CA CYS A 12 -3.89 -16.15 6.58
C CYS A 12 -4.83 -15.20 5.83
N ARG A 13 -5.37 -15.67 4.71
CA ARG A 13 -6.47 -15.00 4.04
C ARG A 13 -7.79 -15.41 4.68
N GLY A 14 -8.08 -14.80 5.73
CA GLY A 14 -9.36 -14.89 6.37
C GLY A 14 -9.34 -13.79 7.39
N GLY A 15 -10.41 -13.08 7.52
CA GLY A 15 -10.51 -11.95 8.43
C GLY A 15 -9.72 -12.17 9.72
N ARG A 16 -9.53 -11.17 10.53
CA ARG A 16 -8.70 -11.21 11.74
C ARG A 16 -8.74 -12.61 12.35
N ALA A 17 -7.69 -13.39 12.14
CA ALA A 17 -7.61 -14.71 12.76
C ALA A 17 -7.80 -14.50 14.26
N SER A 18 -8.82 -15.12 14.80
CA SER A 18 -9.07 -15.05 16.24
C SER A 18 -7.97 -15.80 17.01
N VAL A 19 -7.11 -16.48 16.27
CA VAL A 19 -6.09 -17.37 16.83
C VAL A 19 -4.73 -17.07 16.22
N TRP A 20 -3.69 -17.13 17.03
CA TRP A 20 -2.32 -16.80 16.65
C TRP A 20 -1.58 -18.04 16.07
N TRP A 21 -1.06 -17.91 14.83
CA TRP A 21 -0.29 -18.95 14.13
C TRP A 21 1.07 -18.39 13.69
N PRO A 22 2.08 -18.44 14.57
CA PRO A 22 3.38 -17.91 14.15
C PRO A 22 4.22 -18.86 13.34
N UNK A 23 5.03 -18.55 12.46
CA UNK A 23 5.81 -19.12 11.84
C UNK A 23 7.01 -18.77 12.28
N LEU A 24 7.70 -19.57 12.49
CA LEU A 24 9.08 -19.41 12.97
C LEU A 24 10.04 -19.88 11.87
N LEU A 25 10.86 -18.96 11.36
CA LEU A 25 11.85 -19.26 10.33
C LEU A 25 13.22 -19.38 10.98
N THR A 26 13.94 -20.45 10.67
CA THR A 26 15.31 -20.68 11.12
C THR A 26 16.26 -20.62 9.95
N LEU A 27 17.55 -20.44 10.20
CA LEU A 27 18.56 -20.38 9.15
C LEU A 27 18.68 -21.72 8.41
N ASP A 28 18.44 -22.80 9.10
CA ASP A 28 18.55 -24.17 8.57
C ASP A 28 17.28 -24.94 8.86
N GLY A 29 16.88 -25.82 7.96
CA GLY A 29 15.75 -26.69 8.13
C GLY A 29 14.43 -26.13 7.66
N GLU A 30 13.37 -26.88 7.91
CA GLU A 30 12.01 -26.50 7.54
C GLU A 30 11.49 -25.42 8.49
N PRO A 31 10.65 -24.50 7.99
CA PRO A 31 9.95 -23.57 8.85
C PRO A 31 9.12 -24.32 9.91
N VAL A 32 8.97 -23.71 11.06
CA VAL A 32 8.11 -24.23 12.13
C VAL A 32 6.80 -23.43 12.14
N LEU A 33 5.71 -24.12 12.31
CA LEU A 33 4.40 -23.50 12.47
C LEU A 33 3.82 -23.94 13.81
N ILE A 34 3.42 -22.98 14.62
CA ILE A 34 2.79 -23.24 15.91
C ILE A 34 1.30 -22.95 15.72
N CYS A 35 0.46 -23.96 15.95
CA CYS A 35 -0.93 -23.91 15.53
C CYS A 35 -1.81 -24.58 16.59
N PRO A 36 -2.99 -24.02 16.90
CA PRO A 36 -3.94 -24.78 17.74
C PRO A 36 -4.39 -26.05 17.02
N MET A 37 -4.54 -27.11 17.77
CA MET A 37 -4.85 -28.43 17.20
C MET A 37 -6.14 -28.44 16.39
N PHE A 38 -7.14 -27.68 16.81
CA PHE A 38 -8.43 -27.66 16.12
C PHE A 38 -8.34 -26.99 14.74
N GLU A 39 -7.27 -26.22 14.44
CA GLU A 39 -7.07 -25.57 13.14
C GLU A 39 -6.16 -26.37 12.20
N GLU A 40 -5.62 -27.50 12.64
CA GLU A 40 -4.64 -28.25 11.85
C GLU A 40 -5.18 -28.58 10.44
N GLY A 41 -6.42 -29.05 10.35
CA GLY A 41 -7.01 -29.42 9.07
C GLY A 41 -7.22 -28.23 8.14
N SER A 42 -7.60 -27.06 8.69
CA SER A 42 -7.73 -25.84 7.91
C SER A 42 -6.37 -25.39 7.37
N LEU A 43 -5.36 -25.51 8.22
CA LEU A 43 -3.99 -25.16 7.85
C LEU A 43 -3.47 -26.06 6.72
N ASP A 44 -3.67 -27.39 6.85
CA ASP A 44 -3.21 -28.33 5.83
C ASP A 44 -3.84 -28.08 4.45
N ALA A 45 -5.07 -27.60 4.43
CA ALA A 45 -5.75 -27.28 3.19
C ALA A 45 -5.10 -26.10 2.44
N VAL A 46 -4.40 -25.22 3.13
CA VAL A 46 -3.82 -24.00 2.51
C VAL A 46 -2.28 -24.02 2.44
N LEU A 47 -1.62 -24.89 3.17
CA LEU A 47 -0.15 -24.95 3.15
C LEU A 47 0.38 -25.33 1.77
N LYS A 48 1.37 -24.60 1.30
CA LYS A 48 2.04 -24.83 0.01
C LYS A 48 3.50 -25.26 0.14
N ILE A 49 4.00 -25.28 1.37
CA ILE A 49 5.39 -25.67 1.66
C ILE A 49 5.40 -26.66 2.83
N PRO A 50 6.41 -27.53 2.92
CA PRO A 50 6.54 -28.36 4.10
C PRO A 50 6.88 -27.51 5.33
N VAL A 51 6.30 -27.86 6.46
CA VAL A 51 6.56 -27.21 7.75
C VAL A 51 6.58 -28.25 8.85
N THR A 52 7.37 -28.02 9.89
CA THR A 52 7.30 -28.77 11.13
C THR A 52 6.20 -28.14 11.99
N LYS A 53 5.21 -28.90 12.42
CA LYS A 53 4.09 -28.38 13.21
C LYS A 53 4.28 -28.63 14.69
N TYR A 54 3.98 -27.61 15.51
CA TYR A 54 3.84 -27.75 16.98
C TYR A 54 2.39 -27.37 17.27
N LEU A 55 1.64 -28.36 17.74
CA LEU A 55 0.20 -28.21 17.99
C LEU A 55 -0.06 -27.97 19.47
N TRP A 56 -1.05 -27.12 19.78
CA TRP A 56 -1.42 -26.81 21.17
C TRP A 56 -2.94 -26.86 21.36
N GLU A 57 -3.35 -27.25 22.55
CA GLU A 57 -4.76 -27.20 22.97
C GLU A 57 -5.03 -25.85 23.65
N GLU A 58 -6.28 -25.43 23.70
CA GLU A 58 -6.66 -24.10 24.20
C GLU A 58 -6.25 -23.82 25.65
N HIS A 59 -5.92 -24.87 26.43
CA HIS A 59 -5.42 -24.71 27.80
C HIS A 59 -3.89 -24.68 27.88
N ASP A 60 -3.19 -24.91 26.77
CA ASP A 60 -1.73 -24.87 26.69
C ASP A 60 -1.20 -23.46 26.48
N ASP A 61 0.09 -23.27 26.70
CA ASP A 61 0.79 -22.03 26.48
C ASP A 61 1.53 -22.08 25.14
N PRO A 62 1.03 -21.42 24.09
CA PRO A 62 1.69 -21.48 22.79
C PRO A 62 3.07 -20.79 22.78
N TYR A 63 3.33 -19.88 23.71
CA TYR A 63 4.64 -19.23 23.79
C TYR A 63 5.71 -20.19 24.26
N ALA A 64 5.35 -21.14 25.12
CA ALA A 64 6.26 -22.19 25.55
C ALA A 64 6.69 -23.06 24.35
N LEU A 65 5.79 -23.32 23.41
CA LEU A 65 6.13 -24.08 22.20
C LEU A 65 7.12 -23.33 21.31
N VAL A 66 7.04 -21.98 21.26
CA VAL A 66 8.05 -21.17 20.55
C VAL A 66 9.44 -21.44 21.18
N VAL A 67 9.51 -21.39 22.51
CA VAL A 67 10.77 -21.64 23.22
C VAL A 67 11.28 -23.07 22.95
N GLN A 68 10.39 -24.05 23.02
CA GLN A 68 10.74 -25.45 22.71
C GLN A 68 11.31 -25.56 21.28
N ALA A 69 10.64 -24.98 20.31
CA ALA A 69 11.09 -25.02 18.91
C ALA A 69 12.47 -24.33 18.74
N MET A 70 12.70 -23.23 19.47
CA MET A 70 13.99 -22.54 19.47
C MET A 70 15.09 -23.43 20.08
N ASP A 71 14.81 -24.06 21.24
CA ASP A 71 15.79 -24.90 21.90
C ASP A 71 16.20 -26.10 21.05
N GLU A 72 15.23 -26.76 20.42
CA GLU A 72 15.47 -27.90 19.51
C GLU A 72 16.31 -27.50 18.29
N ARG A 73 16.29 -26.22 17.91
CA ARG A 73 17.06 -25.69 16.79
C ARG A 73 18.30 -24.91 17.26
N HIS A 74 18.62 -24.97 18.54
CA HIS A 74 19.76 -24.27 19.14
C HIS A 74 19.76 -22.76 18.85
N ALA A 75 18.57 -22.16 18.78
CA ALA A 75 18.41 -20.72 18.53
C ALA A 75 18.40 -19.94 19.85
N HIS A 76 19.28 -18.95 19.98
CA HIS A 76 19.48 -18.21 21.22
C HIS A 76 18.83 -16.81 21.20
N ALA A 77 18.21 -16.41 20.10
CA ALA A 77 17.50 -15.14 19.99
C ALA A 77 16.38 -15.27 18.98
N LEU A 78 15.32 -14.50 19.20
CA LEU A 78 14.14 -14.46 18.31
C LEU A 78 14.00 -13.07 17.73
N ALA A 79 13.91 -12.97 16.41
CA ALA A 79 13.60 -11.71 15.75
C ALA A 79 12.10 -11.70 15.39
N LEU A 80 11.39 -10.65 15.78
CA LEU A 80 9.94 -10.52 15.58
C LEU A 80 9.62 -9.48 14.50
N ASP A 81 8.62 -9.78 13.71
CA ASP A 81 7.99 -8.83 12.80
C ASP A 81 7.49 -7.64 13.63
N PRO A 82 7.88 -6.38 13.30
CA PRO A 82 7.41 -5.22 14.05
C PRO A 82 5.89 -5.02 13.97
N GLY A 83 5.21 -5.62 13.00
CA GLY A 83 3.74 -5.59 12.90
C GLY A 83 3.03 -6.56 13.83
N ILE A 84 3.75 -7.36 14.61
CA ILE A 84 3.13 -8.35 15.51
C ILE A 84 2.34 -7.65 16.62
N ALA A 85 1.23 -8.23 17.03
CA ALA A 85 0.43 -7.67 18.12
C ALA A 85 1.24 -7.53 19.40
N PHE A 86 1.10 -6.43 20.10
CA PHE A 86 1.83 -6.16 21.35
C PHE A 86 1.60 -7.26 22.40
N ALA A 87 0.39 -7.83 22.43
CA ALA A 87 0.07 -8.95 23.35
C ALA A 87 0.99 -10.16 23.10
N VAL A 88 1.25 -10.47 21.82
CA VAL A 88 2.14 -11.58 21.44
C VAL A 88 3.58 -11.29 21.88
N HIS A 89 4.05 -10.04 21.60
CA HIS A 89 5.38 -9.62 22.07
C HIS A 89 5.50 -9.79 23.57
N THR A 90 4.47 -9.38 24.33
CA THR A 90 4.48 -9.46 25.81
C THR A 90 4.54 -10.92 26.29
N GLY A 91 3.74 -11.80 25.67
CA GLY A 91 3.76 -13.23 25.99
C GLY A 91 5.13 -13.85 25.73
N LEU A 92 5.69 -13.61 24.55
CA LEU A 92 7.02 -14.13 24.21
C LEU A 92 8.11 -13.58 25.13
N ARG A 93 8.01 -12.28 25.48
CA ARG A 93 8.99 -11.64 26.37
C ARG A 93 9.01 -12.26 27.76
N ALA A 94 7.87 -12.74 28.25
CA ALA A 94 7.79 -13.40 29.57
C ALA A 94 8.66 -14.67 29.61
N HIS A 95 8.80 -15.36 28.46
CA HIS A 95 9.60 -16.57 28.33
C HIS A 95 11.05 -16.30 27.93
N LEU A 96 11.28 -15.34 27.05
CA LEU A 96 12.58 -15.12 26.40
C LEU A 96 13.38 -13.93 26.97
N GLY A 97 12.75 -13.11 27.80
CA GLY A 97 13.44 -11.97 28.40
C GLY A 97 13.94 -10.97 27.36
N LYS A 98 15.25 -10.70 27.39
CA LYS A 98 15.90 -9.72 26.51
C LYS A 98 16.39 -10.31 25.17
N ALA A 99 16.12 -11.59 24.89
CA ALA A 99 16.60 -12.26 23.68
C ALA A 99 15.77 -11.93 22.42
N ILE A 100 14.83 -10.98 22.50
CA ILE A 100 13.98 -10.57 21.39
C ILE A 100 14.63 -9.41 20.62
N ARG A 101 14.59 -9.49 19.28
CA ARG A 101 15.14 -8.50 18.35
C ARG A 101 14.05 -8.05 17.36
N ASP A 102 14.29 -6.95 16.69
CA ASP A 102 13.43 -6.45 15.63
C ASP A 102 13.84 -7.11 14.30
N ALA A 103 12.89 -7.72 13.60
CA ALA A 103 13.10 -8.33 12.27
C ALA A 103 12.78 -7.37 11.12
N GLY A 104 12.37 -6.14 11.40
CA GLY A 104 11.89 -5.20 10.38
C GLY A 104 12.80 -5.11 9.16
N ALA A 105 14.10 -4.90 9.40
CA ALA A 105 15.05 -4.76 8.29
C ALA A 105 15.15 -6.03 7.42
N ILE A 106 14.96 -7.21 8.02
CA ILE A 106 14.99 -8.48 7.26
C ILE A 106 13.71 -8.59 6.42
N ILE A 107 12.57 -8.30 7.03
CA ILE A 107 11.26 -8.40 6.39
C ILE A 107 11.17 -7.38 5.24
N ASP A 108 11.54 -6.13 5.50
CA ASP A 108 11.56 -5.09 4.47
C ASP A 108 12.49 -5.47 3.32
N GLY A 109 13.67 -6.00 3.66
CA GLY A 109 14.63 -6.46 2.64
C GLY A 109 14.07 -7.56 1.73
N CYS A 110 13.19 -8.42 2.27
CA CYS A 110 12.52 -9.46 1.49
C CYS A 110 11.36 -8.90 0.64
N ARG A 111 10.67 -7.87 1.15
CA ARG A 111 9.41 -7.39 0.57
C ARG A 111 9.60 -6.23 -0.43
N MET A 112 10.61 -5.37 -0.20
CA MET A 112 10.77 -4.15 -1.00
C MET A 112 10.96 -4.43 -2.48
N CYS A 113 11.80 -5.43 -2.83
CA CYS A 113 12.13 -5.73 -4.22
C CYS A 113 11.31 -6.92 -4.72
N LYS A 114 10.35 -6.66 -5.56
CA LYS A 114 9.40 -7.65 -6.08
C LYS A 114 10.01 -8.48 -7.20
N SER A 115 9.72 -9.77 -7.19
CA SER A 115 10.05 -10.68 -8.29
C SER A 115 9.12 -10.41 -9.48
N PRO A 116 9.46 -10.92 -10.68
CA PRO A 116 8.56 -10.77 -11.83
C PRO A 116 7.14 -11.31 -11.60
N ALA A 117 7.00 -12.39 -10.83
CA ALA A 117 5.67 -12.94 -10.52
C ALA A 117 4.87 -11.99 -9.62
N GLU A 118 5.52 -11.37 -8.63
CA GLU A 118 4.86 -10.39 -7.75
C GLU A 118 4.47 -9.14 -8.53
N LEU A 119 5.36 -8.66 -9.44
CA LEU A 119 5.06 -7.53 -10.32
C LEU A 119 3.84 -7.81 -11.19
N ALA A 120 3.70 -9.06 -11.70
CA ALA A 120 2.54 -9.42 -12.52
C ALA A 120 1.23 -9.40 -11.73
N LEU A 121 1.26 -9.79 -10.44
CA LEU A 121 0.08 -9.70 -9.58
C LEU A 121 -0.30 -8.24 -9.30
N MET A 122 0.70 -7.40 -9.03
CA MET A 122 0.47 -5.96 -8.84
C MET A 122 -0.08 -5.32 -10.12
N GLN A 123 0.46 -5.70 -11.30
CA GLN A 123 -0.05 -5.21 -12.58
C GLN A 123 -1.53 -5.54 -12.73
N GLN A 124 -1.91 -6.79 -12.43
CA GLN A 124 -3.31 -7.20 -12.53
C GLN A 124 -4.21 -6.40 -11.58
N ALA A 125 -3.75 -6.17 -10.34
CA ALA A 125 -4.51 -5.37 -9.37
C ALA A 125 -4.68 -3.92 -9.86
N CYS A 126 -3.60 -3.32 -10.40
CA CYS A 126 -3.63 -1.95 -10.92
C CYS A 126 -4.55 -1.83 -12.15
N ASP A 127 -4.48 -2.80 -13.07
CA ASP A 127 -5.36 -2.83 -14.25
C ASP A 127 -6.84 -2.90 -13.84
N MET A 128 -7.16 -3.75 -12.86
CA MET A 128 -8.53 -3.85 -12.31
C MET A 128 -8.97 -2.51 -11.74
N THR A 129 -8.14 -1.89 -10.91
CA THR A 129 -8.52 -0.64 -10.23
C THR A 129 -8.68 0.51 -11.23
N LEU A 130 -7.79 0.61 -12.23
CA LEU A 130 -7.94 1.64 -13.26
C LEU A 130 -9.24 1.45 -14.04
N LEU A 131 -9.58 0.20 -14.38
CA LEU A 131 -10.86 -0.10 -15.07
C LEU A 131 -12.05 0.29 -14.18
N VAL A 132 -11.99 -0.05 -12.88
CA VAL A 132 -13.08 0.29 -11.94
C VAL A 132 -13.23 1.80 -11.81
N GLN A 133 -12.12 2.56 -11.74
CA GLN A 133 -12.15 4.02 -11.70
C GLN A 133 -12.81 4.59 -12.97
N ARG A 134 -12.45 4.04 -14.14
CA ARG A 134 -13.05 4.45 -15.43
C ARG A 134 -14.57 4.20 -15.44
N LEU A 135 -15.00 3.03 -14.95
CA LEU A 135 -16.42 2.71 -14.85
C LEU A 135 -17.15 3.62 -13.88
N ALA A 136 -16.52 3.94 -12.74
CA ALA A 136 -17.09 4.84 -11.75
C ALA A 136 -17.27 6.26 -12.32
N ALA A 137 -16.29 6.75 -13.07
CA ALA A 137 -16.41 8.03 -13.75
C ALA A 137 -17.56 8.01 -14.79
N GLY A 138 -17.75 6.87 -15.44
CA GLY A 138 -18.82 6.71 -16.45
C GLY A 138 -20.23 6.77 -15.89
N ILE A 139 -20.42 6.47 -14.59
CA ILE A 139 -21.74 6.56 -13.95
C ILE A 139 -21.91 7.84 -13.13
N ALA A 140 -20.87 8.66 -13.01
CA ALA A 140 -20.96 9.91 -12.25
C ALA A 140 -21.97 10.86 -12.92
N HIS A 141 -22.88 11.39 -12.10
CA HIS A 141 -23.90 12.34 -12.57
C HIS A 141 -24.25 13.29 -11.44
N GLU A 142 -24.82 14.45 -11.79
CA GLU A 142 -25.22 15.43 -10.77
C GLU A 142 -26.15 14.81 -9.72
N GLY A 143 -25.83 15.02 -8.47
CA GLY A 143 -26.60 14.50 -7.34
C GLY A 143 -26.19 13.13 -6.82
N ILE A 144 -25.34 12.38 -7.56
CA ILE A 144 -24.90 11.05 -7.09
C ILE A 144 -24.18 11.19 -5.75
N GLY A 145 -24.48 10.31 -4.81
CA GLY A 145 -23.86 10.30 -3.49
C GLY A 145 -22.48 9.61 -3.49
N THR A 146 -21.56 10.12 -2.67
CA THR A 146 -20.25 9.45 -2.52
C THR A 146 -20.41 7.99 -2.10
N ASP A 147 -21.40 7.69 -1.25
CA ASP A 147 -21.69 6.32 -0.79
C ASP A 147 -22.17 5.41 -1.92
N GLU A 148 -22.85 5.97 -2.92
CA GLU A 148 -23.29 5.21 -4.09
C GLU A 148 -22.08 4.79 -4.94
N LEU A 149 -21.15 5.74 -5.18
CA LEU A 149 -19.92 5.42 -5.90
C LEU A 149 -19.05 4.42 -5.14
N VAL A 150 -18.92 4.57 -3.81
CA VAL A 150 -18.17 3.62 -2.97
C VAL A 150 -18.74 2.20 -3.13
N ARG A 151 -20.07 2.07 -3.05
CA ARG A 151 -20.72 0.76 -3.22
C ARG A 151 -20.49 0.18 -4.61
N PHE A 152 -20.60 1.03 -5.65
CA PHE A 152 -20.35 0.62 -7.03
C PHE A 152 -18.91 0.11 -7.21
N ILE A 153 -17.94 0.88 -6.71
CA ILE A 153 -16.50 0.57 -6.83
C ILE A 153 -16.20 -0.79 -6.17
N ASP A 154 -16.72 -1.01 -4.94
CA ASP A 154 -16.49 -2.30 -4.26
C ASP A 154 -17.10 -3.47 -5.06
N GLN A 155 -18.34 -3.29 -5.54
CA GLN A 155 -19.00 -4.33 -6.32
C GLN A 155 -18.27 -4.60 -7.64
N ALA A 156 -17.75 -3.56 -8.29
CA ALA A 156 -17.01 -3.71 -9.55
C ALA A 156 -15.69 -4.47 -9.31
N HIS A 157 -14.95 -4.14 -8.25
CA HIS A 157 -13.74 -4.89 -7.88
C HIS A 157 -14.07 -6.39 -7.65
N ARG A 158 -15.16 -6.67 -6.92
CA ARG A 158 -15.61 -8.07 -6.68
C ARG A 158 -15.94 -8.77 -7.99
N ALA A 159 -16.66 -8.09 -8.88
CA ALA A 159 -17.08 -8.66 -10.17
C ALA A 159 -15.87 -8.97 -11.08
N LEU A 160 -14.80 -8.20 -10.96
CA LEU A 160 -13.55 -8.41 -11.72
C LEU A 160 -12.67 -9.51 -11.11
N GLY A 161 -12.97 -9.97 -9.89
CA GLY A 161 -12.24 -11.06 -9.25
C GLY A 161 -11.15 -10.63 -8.28
N ALA A 162 -11.23 -9.39 -7.76
CA ALA A 162 -10.37 -8.98 -6.65
C ALA A 162 -10.62 -9.88 -5.42
N ASP A 163 -9.60 -10.08 -4.61
CA ASP A 163 -9.67 -11.03 -3.49
C ASP A 163 -10.88 -10.79 -2.56
N ASN A 164 -11.16 -9.54 -2.21
CA ASN A 164 -12.22 -9.20 -1.26
C ASN A 164 -12.98 -7.92 -1.64
N GLY A 165 -12.94 -7.53 -2.92
CA GLY A 165 -13.48 -6.25 -3.37
C GLY A 165 -12.46 -5.14 -3.17
N SER A 166 -12.93 -3.94 -2.86
CA SER A 166 -12.02 -2.84 -2.56
C SER A 166 -11.36 -3.04 -1.19
N THR A 167 -10.06 -2.84 -1.10
CA THR A 167 -9.36 -2.85 0.20
C THR A 167 -9.63 -1.56 0.97
N PHE A 168 -9.88 -0.49 0.22
CA PHE A 168 -10.32 0.82 0.74
C PHE A 168 -10.98 1.57 -0.42
N CYS A 169 -11.73 2.61 -0.10
CA CYS A 169 -12.35 3.45 -1.14
C CYS A 169 -12.71 4.81 -0.55
N ILE A 170 -12.06 5.85 -1.05
CA ILE A 170 -12.30 7.25 -0.68
C ILE A 170 -12.90 7.92 -1.92
N VAL A 171 -14.08 8.50 -1.78
CA VAL A 171 -14.74 9.28 -2.82
C VAL A 171 -15.06 10.65 -2.22
N GLN A 172 -14.62 11.71 -2.88
CA GLN A 172 -14.77 13.09 -2.37
C GLN A 172 -15.16 14.03 -3.51
N TYR A 173 -15.97 15.04 -3.18
CA TYR A 173 -16.37 16.06 -4.14
C TYR A 173 -16.02 17.46 -3.64
N GLY A 174 -15.66 18.34 -4.55
CA GLY A 174 -15.45 19.77 -4.30
C GLY A 174 -14.52 20.03 -3.11
N HIS A 175 -15.01 20.76 -2.12
CA HIS A 175 -14.23 21.12 -0.93
C HIS A 175 -13.67 19.92 -0.19
N ALA A 176 -14.39 18.79 -0.17
CA ALA A 176 -13.95 17.60 0.57
C ALA A 176 -12.65 17.03 0.00
N THR A 177 -12.33 17.30 -1.28
CA THR A 177 -11.09 16.81 -1.88
C THR A 177 -9.83 17.40 -1.22
N ALA A 178 -9.98 18.49 -0.42
CA ALA A 178 -8.86 19.06 0.35
C ALA A 178 -8.40 18.20 1.53
N PHE A 179 -9.13 17.13 1.86
CA PHE A 179 -8.82 16.28 3.01
C PHE A 179 -8.27 14.92 2.52
N PRO A 180 -6.97 14.64 2.71
CA PRO A 180 -6.35 13.46 2.10
C PRO A 180 -7.07 12.12 2.35
N HIS A 181 -7.65 11.93 3.53
CA HIS A 181 -8.38 10.70 3.85
C HIS A 181 -9.90 10.90 3.97
N GLY A 182 -10.40 12.03 3.43
CA GLY A 182 -11.83 12.30 3.41
C GLY A 182 -12.38 12.93 4.68
N ILE A 183 -13.67 13.27 4.61
CA ILE A 183 -14.42 13.81 5.76
C ILE A 183 -15.68 12.96 5.97
N PRO A 184 -16.22 12.94 7.19
CA PRO A 184 -17.46 12.20 7.45
C PRO A 184 -18.65 12.76 6.67
N GLY A 185 -19.56 11.87 6.32
CA GLY A 185 -20.84 12.24 5.70
C GLY A 185 -20.85 12.07 4.19
N VAL A 186 -22.05 11.84 3.66
CA VAL A 186 -22.25 11.68 2.23
C VAL A 186 -22.24 13.07 1.57
N GLN A 187 -21.46 13.22 0.49
CA GLN A 187 -21.50 14.40 -0.37
C GLN A 187 -22.28 14.05 -1.62
N HIS A 188 -22.94 15.02 -2.23
CA HIS A 188 -23.66 14.86 -3.49
C HIS A 188 -23.03 15.74 -4.56
N LEU A 189 -22.65 15.12 -5.68
CA LEU A 189 -21.90 15.76 -6.76
C LEU A 189 -22.67 16.91 -7.39
N ARG A 190 -21.97 18.00 -7.69
CA ARG A 190 -22.54 19.20 -8.36
C ARG A 190 -21.69 19.57 -9.56
N GLU A 191 -22.33 20.21 -10.51
CA GLU A 191 -21.63 20.79 -11.69
C GLU A 191 -20.50 21.72 -11.25
N GLY A 192 -19.33 21.57 -11.86
CA GLY A 192 -18.16 22.41 -11.59
C GLY A 192 -17.32 21.93 -10.39
N GLU A 193 -17.62 20.76 -9.81
CA GLU A 193 -16.84 20.23 -8.69
C GLU A 193 -15.79 19.24 -9.17
N LEU A 194 -14.66 19.25 -8.46
CA LEU A 194 -13.66 18.18 -8.59
C LEU A 194 -14.20 16.91 -7.96
N VAL A 195 -13.95 15.79 -8.60
CA VAL A 195 -14.20 14.45 -8.09
C VAL A 195 -12.83 13.83 -7.83
N LEU A 196 -12.59 13.39 -6.62
CA LEU A 196 -11.39 12.63 -6.25
C LEU A 196 -11.85 11.23 -5.85
N ILE A 197 -11.33 10.23 -6.54
CA ILE A 197 -11.51 8.82 -6.14
C ILE A 197 -10.14 8.22 -5.90
N ASP A 198 -9.98 7.67 -4.71
CA ASP A 198 -8.77 6.99 -4.28
C ASP A 198 -9.17 5.59 -3.80
N THR A 199 -8.71 4.56 -4.49
CA THR A 199 -9.16 3.20 -4.21
C THR A 199 -8.14 2.16 -4.70
N GLY A 200 -8.25 0.98 -4.12
CA GLY A 200 -7.45 -0.16 -4.51
C GLY A 200 -8.08 -1.49 -4.17
N CYS A 201 -7.51 -2.54 -4.70
CA CYS A 201 -7.92 -3.91 -4.42
C CYS A 201 -6.70 -4.79 -4.21
N THR A 202 -6.91 -6.09 -4.00
CA THR A 202 -5.82 -7.06 -3.97
C THR A 202 -6.06 -8.19 -4.95
N VAL A 203 -4.96 -8.69 -5.52
CA VAL A 203 -4.92 -9.93 -6.30
C VAL A 203 -3.84 -10.81 -5.65
N GLN A 204 -4.25 -11.98 -5.16
CA GLN A 204 -3.36 -12.89 -4.42
C GLN A 204 -2.62 -12.15 -3.29
N GLY A 205 -3.28 -11.18 -2.65
CA GLY A 205 -2.74 -10.40 -1.54
C GLY A 205 -1.90 -9.20 -1.94
N TYR A 206 -1.60 -8.99 -3.22
CA TYR A 206 -0.82 -7.84 -3.69
C TYR A 206 -1.74 -6.68 -4.01
N HIS A 207 -1.42 -5.51 -3.47
CA HIS A 207 -2.25 -4.31 -3.49
C HIS A 207 -2.07 -3.47 -4.75
N SER A 208 -3.14 -2.85 -5.19
CA SER A 208 -3.12 -1.63 -6.00
C SER A 208 -3.55 -0.45 -5.14
N ASP A 209 -3.17 0.75 -5.57
CA ASP A 209 -3.52 2.02 -4.96
C ASP A 209 -3.48 3.07 -6.07
N ILE A 210 -4.62 3.66 -6.42
CA ILE A 210 -4.70 4.62 -7.52
C ILE A 210 -5.65 5.74 -7.14
N THR A 211 -5.18 6.98 -7.28
CA THR A 211 -6.04 8.16 -7.14
C THR A 211 -6.20 8.85 -8.49
N ARG A 212 -7.43 9.22 -8.80
CA ARG A 212 -7.75 10.10 -9.92
C ARG A 212 -8.55 11.29 -9.42
N THR A 213 -8.14 12.48 -9.84
CA THR A 213 -8.92 13.70 -9.62
C THR A 213 -9.29 14.29 -10.99
N TRP A 214 -10.59 14.53 -11.21
CA TRP A 214 -11.07 15.13 -12.45
C TRP A 214 -12.22 16.11 -12.18
N ILE A 215 -12.60 16.87 -13.19
CA ILE A 215 -13.70 17.84 -13.07
C ILE A 215 -15.02 17.21 -13.55
N TYR A 216 -16.10 17.42 -12.81
CA TYR A 216 -17.45 17.14 -13.29
C TYR A 216 -17.99 18.44 -13.88
N GLY A 217 -18.09 18.52 -15.21
CA GLY A 217 -18.45 19.74 -15.90
C GLY A 217 -17.23 20.51 -16.40
N ALA A 218 -17.18 21.82 -16.15
CA ALA A 218 -16.11 22.69 -16.62
C ALA A 218 -15.24 23.20 -15.47
N ALA A 219 -13.92 23.07 -15.62
CA ALA A 219 -12.97 23.56 -14.62
C ALA A 219 -12.86 25.10 -14.70
N ASN A 220 -12.71 25.72 -13.54
CA ASN A 220 -12.29 27.13 -13.49
C ASN A 220 -10.76 27.22 -13.53
N ASP A 221 -10.24 28.45 -13.74
CA ASP A 221 -8.80 28.69 -13.90
C ASP A 221 -7.97 28.18 -12.71
N ALA A 222 -8.50 28.29 -11.48
CA ALA A 222 -7.77 27.84 -10.29
C ALA A 222 -7.68 26.32 -10.25
N GLN A 223 -8.79 25.62 -10.55
CA GLN A 223 -8.82 24.16 -10.59
C GLN A 223 -7.87 23.62 -11.67
N GLN A 224 -7.94 24.21 -12.88
CA GLN A 224 -7.06 23.81 -13.98
C GLN A 224 -5.59 24.01 -13.60
N ARG A 225 -5.24 25.20 -13.10
CA ARG A 225 -3.86 25.52 -12.71
C ARG A 225 -3.32 24.54 -11.66
N ILE A 226 -4.11 24.24 -10.62
CA ILE A 226 -3.65 23.35 -9.53
C ILE A 226 -3.53 21.90 -10.04
N TRP A 227 -4.46 21.47 -10.90
CA TRP A 227 -4.40 20.15 -11.51
C TRP A 227 -3.12 20.00 -12.37
N ASP A 228 -2.83 20.99 -13.20
CA ASP A 228 -1.65 20.97 -14.07
C ASP A 228 -0.36 20.95 -13.24
N LEU A 229 -0.33 21.67 -12.11
CA LEU A 229 0.81 21.66 -11.21
C LEU A 229 0.99 20.31 -10.53
N GLU A 230 -0.11 19.66 -10.15
CA GLU A 230 -0.08 18.32 -9.55
C GLU A 230 0.46 17.30 -10.55
N GLN A 231 -0.04 17.34 -11.79
CA GLN A 231 0.47 16.48 -12.86
C GLN A 231 1.98 16.70 -13.08
N ALA A 232 2.40 17.97 -13.12
CA ALA A 232 3.81 18.29 -13.28
C ALA A 232 4.66 17.78 -12.11
N ALA A 233 4.14 17.83 -10.88
CA ALA A 233 4.83 17.33 -9.69
C ALA A 233 4.97 15.80 -9.74
N GLN A 234 3.89 15.09 -10.12
CA GLN A 234 3.90 13.64 -10.29
C GLN A 234 4.93 13.24 -11.38
N ALA A 235 4.92 13.95 -12.51
CA ALA A 235 5.85 13.69 -13.63
C ALA A 235 7.31 13.94 -13.20
N ALA A 236 7.56 15.03 -12.46
CA ALA A 236 8.90 15.36 -11.99
C ALA A 236 9.43 14.31 -11.00
N ALA A 237 8.58 13.85 -10.08
CA ALA A 237 8.92 12.76 -9.16
C ALA A 237 9.30 11.51 -9.95
N PHE A 238 8.47 11.10 -10.91
CA PHE A 238 8.73 9.91 -11.72
C PHE A 238 10.05 10.03 -12.50
N ALA A 239 10.30 11.20 -13.10
CA ALA A 239 11.53 11.43 -13.88
C ALA A 239 12.80 11.33 -13.02
N ALA A 240 12.68 11.49 -11.70
CA ALA A 240 13.81 11.36 -10.77
C ALA A 240 14.12 9.90 -10.41
N ILE A 241 13.20 8.96 -10.70
CA ILE A 241 13.33 7.57 -10.25
C ILE A 241 14.32 6.80 -11.13
N ARG A 242 15.39 6.29 -10.51
CA ARG A 242 16.31 5.35 -11.14
C ARG A 242 17.14 4.63 -10.07
N PRO A 243 17.71 3.47 -10.37
CA PRO A 243 18.55 2.77 -9.39
C PRO A 243 19.64 3.66 -8.79
N GLY A 244 19.81 3.58 -7.48
CA GLY A 244 20.84 4.33 -6.75
C GLY A 244 20.41 5.71 -6.27
N VAL A 245 19.30 6.26 -6.78
CA VAL A 245 18.76 7.56 -6.32
C VAL A 245 18.14 7.36 -4.94
N ALA A 246 18.40 8.28 -4.01
CA ALA A 246 17.82 8.24 -2.67
C ALA A 246 16.30 8.51 -2.74
N CYS A 247 15.52 7.83 -1.93
CA CYS A 247 14.06 8.02 -1.87
C CYS A 247 13.67 9.48 -1.63
N GLU A 248 14.41 10.20 -0.77
CA GLU A 248 14.14 11.62 -0.53
C GLU A 248 14.31 12.50 -1.76
N ALA A 249 15.15 12.11 -2.72
CA ALA A 249 15.36 12.91 -3.93
C ALA A 249 14.11 12.90 -4.83
N VAL A 250 13.34 11.81 -4.80
CA VAL A 250 12.05 11.73 -5.50
C VAL A 250 11.04 12.69 -4.87
N ASP A 251 10.95 12.69 -3.53
CA ASP A 251 10.08 13.64 -2.81
C ASP A 251 10.49 15.09 -3.09
N GLN A 252 11.79 15.35 -3.11
CA GLN A 252 12.31 16.69 -3.41
C GLN A 252 11.94 17.14 -4.84
N ALA A 253 11.94 16.20 -5.80
CA ALA A 253 11.61 16.54 -7.20
C ALA A 253 10.18 17.07 -7.33
N ALA A 254 9.20 16.40 -6.68
CA ALA A 254 7.82 16.89 -6.66
C ALA A 254 7.73 18.25 -5.97
N ARG A 255 8.31 18.37 -4.77
CA ARG A 255 8.23 19.62 -3.99
C ARG A 255 8.82 20.82 -4.71
N LYS A 256 9.92 20.64 -5.46
CA LYS A 256 10.54 21.73 -6.23
C LYS A 256 9.61 22.32 -7.26
N VAL A 257 8.76 21.50 -7.91
CA VAL A 257 7.76 22.00 -8.87
C VAL A 257 6.78 22.91 -8.15
N LEU A 258 6.28 22.47 -6.99
CA LEU A 258 5.30 23.24 -6.22
C LEU A 258 5.92 24.53 -5.68
N GLU A 259 7.13 24.46 -5.13
CA GLU A 259 7.83 25.64 -4.59
C GLU A 259 8.11 26.67 -5.68
N ALA A 260 8.49 26.23 -6.89
CA ALA A 260 8.69 27.14 -8.02
C ALA A 260 7.40 27.86 -8.44
N ALA A 261 6.24 27.24 -8.15
CA ALA A 261 4.91 27.83 -8.41
C ALA A 261 4.38 28.65 -7.23
N GLY A 262 5.17 28.79 -6.15
CA GLY A 262 4.80 29.58 -4.98
C GLY A 262 3.99 28.82 -3.92
N LEU A 263 3.96 27.48 -4.00
CA LEU A 263 3.24 26.63 -3.05
C LEU A 263 4.25 26.02 -2.04
N GLY A 264 3.80 25.80 -0.81
CA GLY A 264 4.69 25.32 0.23
C GLY A 264 5.49 26.44 0.89
N PRO A 265 6.78 26.27 1.23
CA PRO A 265 7.60 25.04 1.12
C PRO A 265 7.29 23.99 2.17
N ASP A 266 7.99 22.88 2.07
CA ASP A 266 7.83 21.76 3.00
C ASP A 266 6.39 21.25 3.01
N TYR A 267 5.78 21.15 4.19
CA TYR A 267 4.40 20.68 4.39
C TYR A 267 3.40 21.83 4.55
N ARG A 268 3.84 23.07 4.29
CA ARG A 268 2.95 24.24 4.42
C ARG A 268 1.93 24.29 3.29
N LEU A 269 0.71 24.70 3.66
CA LEU A 269 -0.38 24.86 2.71
C LEU A 269 -0.53 26.33 2.28
N PRO A 270 -0.96 26.62 1.05
CA PRO A 270 -1.25 25.63 0.00
C PRO A 270 0.01 24.89 -0.45
N GLY A 271 -0.11 23.57 -0.67
CA GLY A 271 1.04 22.76 -1.03
C GLY A 271 0.84 21.29 -0.73
N LEU A 272 1.92 20.53 -0.65
CA LEU A 272 1.94 19.08 -0.44
C LEU A 272 2.02 18.74 1.05
N PRO A 273 0.92 18.27 1.67
CA PRO A 273 0.88 18.05 3.13
C PRO A 273 1.51 16.75 3.62
N HIS A 274 1.86 15.83 2.73
CA HIS A 274 2.37 14.52 3.12
C HIS A 274 3.59 14.11 2.26
N ARG A 275 4.00 12.87 2.34
CA ARG A 275 5.09 12.31 1.52
C ARG A 275 4.65 12.18 0.06
N THR A 276 5.60 12.09 -0.86
CA THR A 276 5.30 11.94 -2.29
C THR A 276 4.87 10.51 -2.63
N GLY A 277 5.20 9.52 -1.77
CA GLY A 277 4.76 8.15 -2.03
C GLY A 277 5.23 7.17 -0.97
N HIS A 278 4.74 5.96 -1.07
CA HIS A 278 5.05 4.86 -0.16
C HIS A 278 5.18 3.55 -0.93
N GLY A 279 5.97 2.64 -0.40
CA GLY A 279 6.06 1.30 -0.97
C GLY A 279 4.71 0.58 -0.89
N CYS A 280 4.50 -0.32 -1.82
CA CYS A 280 3.27 -1.10 -1.90
C CYS A 280 3.61 -2.54 -2.32
N GLY A 281 2.79 -3.48 -1.87
CA GLY A 281 2.99 -4.91 -2.16
C GLY A 281 2.01 -5.74 -1.38
N LEU A 282 2.50 -6.50 -0.41
CA LEU A 282 1.64 -7.31 0.48
C LEU A 282 0.94 -6.45 1.55
N ALA A 283 1.42 -5.23 1.75
CA ALA A 283 0.71 -4.23 2.54
C ALA A 283 0.52 -3.00 1.65
N ILE A 284 -0.55 -2.26 1.89
CA ILE A 284 -0.80 -1.05 1.11
C ILE A 284 0.30 -0.01 1.38
N HIS A 285 0.75 0.10 2.63
CA HIS A 285 1.90 0.93 3.00
C HIS A 285 3.01 0.02 3.52
N GLU A 286 4.13 -0.02 2.81
CA GLU A 286 5.34 -0.72 3.25
C GLU A 286 6.57 0.07 2.78
N ALA A 287 7.76 -0.37 3.15
CA ALA A 287 8.99 0.26 2.64
C ALA A 287 9.12 0.01 1.11
N PRO A 288 9.73 0.95 0.34
CA PRO A 288 10.36 2.19 0.80
C PRO A 288 9.39 3.37 0.85
N TYR A 289 9.73 4.43 1.58
CA TYR A 289 8.91 5.65 1.64
C TYR A 289 9.64 6.78 0.90
N LEU A 290 8.94 7.42 -0.06
CA LEU A 290 9.46 8.55 -0.82
C LEU A 290 9.19 9.82 -0.01
N VAL A 291 10.10 10.12 0.92
CA VAL A 291 9.90 11.17 1.92
C VAL A 291 11.24 11.79 2.30
N ARG A 292 11.24 13.06 2.63
CA ARG A 292 12.41 13.77 3.12
C ARG A 292 13.11 13.00 4.26
N GLY A 293 14.43 12.91 4.20
CA GLY A 293 15.25 12.24 5.19
C GLY A 293 15.46 10.76 4.93
N ASN A 294 14.77 10.19 3.94
CA ASN A 294 14.98 8.78 3.60
C ASN A 294 16.08 8.65 2.53
N ALA A 295 17.29 8.37 3.01
CA ALA A 295 18.47 8.22 2.16
C ALA A 295 18.59 6.82 1.52
N LEU A 296 17.61 5.93 1.70
CA LEU A 296 17.64 4.59 1.12
C LEU A 296 17.71 4.70 -0.41
N PRO A 297 18.73 4.06 -1.04
CA PRO A 297 18.81 4.09 -2.52
C PRO A 297 17.79 3.15 -3.14
N LEU A 298 17.12 3.63 -4.18
CA LEU A 298 16.17 2.82 -4.96
C LEU A 298 16.90 1.67 -5.64
N GLN A 299 16.26 0.52 -5.74
CA GLN A 299 16.83 -0.69 -6.36
C GLN A 299 15.80 -1.30 -7.32
N PRO A 300 16.28 -1.99 -8.38
CA PRO A 300 15.37 -2.69 -9.29
C PRO A 300 14.41 -3.62 -8.54
N GLY A 301 13.15 -3.61 -8.94
CA GLY A 301 12.09 -4.39 -8.29
C GLY A 301 11.38 -3.67 -7.15
N MET A 302 11.92 -2.55 -6.66
CA MET A 302 11.17 -1.75 -5.67
C MET A 302 9.93 -1.15 -6.32
N CYS A 303 8.80 -1.23 -5.59
CA CYS A 303 7.51 -0.69 -6.03
C CYS A 303 7.03 0.36 -5.04
N ALA A 304 6.43 1.42 -5.55
CA ALA A 304 5.86 2.45 -4.67
C ALA A 304 4.76 3.23 -5.40
N SER A 305 3.93 3.91 -4.64
CA SER A 305 3.05 4.95 -5.17
C SER A 305 3.88 6.18 -5.55
N ASN A 306 3.34 6.97 -6.47
CA ASN A 306 3.81 8.32 -6.75
C ASN A 306 2.55 9.17 -6.75
N GLU A 307 2.32 9.86 -5.61
CA GLU A 307 1.03 10.45 -5.25
C GLU A 307 1.18 11.83 -4.62
N PRO A 308 1.92 12.74 -5.20
CA PRO A 308 1.91 14.08 -4.63
C PRO A 308 0.49 14.62 -4.60
N MET A 309 0.25 15.57 -3.71
CA MET A 309 -1.08 16.16 -3.56
C MET A 309 -0.93 17.65 -3.33
N ILE A 310 -1.78 18.45 -3.95
CA ILE A 310 -1.86 19.87 -3.64
C ILE A 310 -3.17 20.15 -2.92
N VAL A 311 -3.06 20.64 -1.69
CA VAL A 311 -4.21 21.10 -0.90
C VAL A 311 -4.26 22.62 -0.92
N VAL A 312 -5.40 23.17 -1.35
CA VAL A 312 -5.72 24.60 -1.23
C VAL A 312 -6.75 24.73 -0.11
N PRO A 313 -6.32 25.19 1.08
CA PRO A 313 -7.20 25.17 2.26
C PRO A 313 -8.54 25.84 2.01
N GLU A 314 -9.59 25.21 2.55
CA GLU A 314 -10.98 25.69 2.47
C GLU A 314 -11.55 25.75 1.04
N GLN A 315 -10.83 25.22 0.05
CA GLN A 315 -11.29 25.23 -1.35
C GLN A 315 -11.36 23.81 -1.92
N PHE A 316 -10.22 23.19 -2.19
CA PHE A 316 -10.17 21.85 -2.79
C PHE A 316 -8.75 21.29 -2.73
N GLY A 317 -8.62 20.02 -3.06
CA GLY A 317 -7.32 19.38 -3.27
C GLY A 317 -7.31 18.58 -4.56
N VAL A 318 -6.12 18.33 -5.08
CA VAL A 318 -5.90 17.48 -6.26
C VAL A 318 -4.80 16.48 -5.89
N ARG A 319 -5.08 15.20 -6.07
CA ARG A 319 -4.09 14.11 -5.98
C ARG A 319 -4.18 13.26 -7.24
N LEU A 320 -3.04 13.00 -7.85
CA LEU A 320 -2.90 12.07 -8.96
C LEU A 320 -1.92 11.00 -8.51
N GLU A 321 -2.34 9.75 -8.57
CA GLU A 321 -1.54 8.65 -8.05
C GLU A 321 -1.53 7.47 -8.98
N ASP A 322 -0.34 6.99 -9.24
CA ASP A 322 -0.10 5.73 -9.93
C ASP A 322 1.06 5.00 -9.26
N HIS A 323 1.00 3.68 -9.31
CA HIS A 323 2.13 2.86 -8.88
C HIS A 323 3.18 2.73 -9.97
N PHE A 324 4.42 2.61 -9.55
CA PHE A 324 5.55 2.32 -10.45
C PHE A 324 6.42 1.22 -9.83
N HIS A 325 7.24 0.61 -10.67
CA HIS A 325 8.35 -0.19 -10.18
C HIS A 325 9.67 0.29 -10.81
N VAL A 326 10.75 0.13 -10.06
CA VAL A 326 12.10 0.50 -10.50
C VAL A 326 12.61 -0.60 -11.42
N THR A 327 13.12 -0.20 -12.60
CA THR A 327 13.74 -1.12 -13.57
C THR A 327 15.28 -1.07 -13.43
N ASP A 328 15.99 -1.77 -14.27
CA ASP A 328 17.47 -1.76 -14.25
C ASP A 328 18.06 -0.40 -14.63
N ASP A 329 17.30 0.43 -15.36
CA ASP A 329 17.80 1.71 -15.91
C ASP A 329 16.89 2.91 -15.61
N GLY A 330 15.76 2.72 -14.91
CA GLY A 330 14.82 3.78 -14.62
C GLY A 330 13.61 3.30 -13.84
N ALA A 331 12.40 3.58 -14.33
CA ALA A 331 11.17 3.13 -13.72
C ALA A 331 10.10 2.90 -14.79
N GLN A 332 9.12 2.09 -14.44
CA GLN A 332 7.97 1.81 -15.31
C GLN A 332 6.69 1.95 -14.48
N TRP A 333 5.71 2.66 -15.03
CA TRP A 333 4.38 2.77 -14.44
C TRP A 333 3.62 1.46 -14.59
N PHE A 334 2.80 1.13 -13.61
CA PHE A 334 1.81 0.04 -13.75
C PHE A 334 0.58 0.52 -14.53
N THR A 335 0.22 1.79 -14.41
CA THR A 335 -0.94 2.38 -15.10
C THR A 335 -0.55 3.68 -15.77
N PRO A 336 -1.17 4.04 -16.90
CA PRO A 336 -0.90 5.34 -17.53
C PRO A 336 -1.43 6.47 -16.63
N PRO A 337 -0.60 7.50 -16.34
CA PRO A 337 -1.07 8.66 -15.58
C PRO A 337 -2.15 9.45 -16.32
N SER A 338 -2.91 10.25 -15.57
CA SER A 338 -3.93 11.14 -16.13
C SER A 338 -3.30 12.16 -17.08
N VAL A 339 -3.98 12.45 -18.20
CA VAL A 339 -3.46 13.37 -19.23
C VAL A 339 -4.07 14.76 -19.15
N ALA A 340 -5.31 14.90 -18.65
CA ALA A 340 -5.98 16.18 -18.50
C ALA A 340 -7.07 16.08 -17.43
N ILE A 341 -7.43 17.23 -16.87
CA ILE A 341 -8.43 17.31 -15.80
C ILE A 341 -9.81 16.79 -16.24
N ASP A 342 -10.13 16.93 -17.53
CA ASP A 342 -11.38 16.44 -18.12
C ASP A 342 -11.22 15.10 -18.84
N GLN A 343 -10.00 14.54 -18.89
CA GLN A 343 -9.68 13.24 -19.49
C GLN A 343 -8.75 12.44 -18.58
N PRO A 344 -9.28 12.03 -17.42
CA PRO A 344 -8.42 11.36 -16.41
C PRO A 344 -7.98 9.95 -16.80
N PHE A 345 -8.55 9.38 -17.87
CA PHE A 345 -8.25 8.00 -18.29
C PHE A 345 -7.80 8.00 -19.75
N ALA A 346 -6.49 7.93 -20.00
CA ALA A 346 -5.90 7.86 -21.33
C ALA A 346 -6.14 6.50 -22.00
#